data_4b6ab9a0456bbf1799148114204a67ee
#
_entry.id   4b6ab9a0456bbf1799148114204a67ee
#
_cell.length_a   1.000
_cell.length_b   1.000
_cell.length_c   1.000
_cell.angle_alpha   90.00
_cell.angle_beta   90.00
_cell.angle_gamma   90.00
#
_symmetry.space_group_name_H-M   'P 1'
#
loop_
_entity.id
_entity.type
_entity.pdbx_description
1 polymer ?
#
loop_
_entity_poly.entity_id
_entity_poly.type
_entity_poly.pdbx_seq_one_letter_code
_entity_poly.pdbx_strand_id
1 'polypeptide(L)'
;MINKRGQHKRKNQRSLILIGILCIVMICTFVFFLHHTNKEVQAGQAYVVAQEKKSTSALKPTLEKKRQAEMSQAMAEGKLNVYSMFDDYVFLGDSRVMGFEEYGYLDANRVLGDSGGTIKRVDDHLNDIQSLKPTRVYLSYGMNDMGLKINDEEGGYAKVYETEVKKILAIVPNAKIYVCSIIPCTPEALQKSSSWGQVGTYNQQLKAMCKKNKWTYINCTKLADNGNADIYQSDGIHFLTSFYPVWAQTIIDATQKAES
;
A
#
# COMPACT_ATOMS: atom_id res chain seq x y z
N MET A 1 -61.77 81.27 15.75
CA MET A 1 -60.37 80.71 15.60
C MET A 1 -60.26 79.47 16.45
N ILE A 2 -60.68 78.31 15.96
CA ILE A 2 -60.74 77.08 16.75
C ILE A 2 -59.86 76.04 16.12
N ASN A 3 -58.81 75.64 16.89
CA ASN A 3 -58.20 74.28 16.95
C ASN A 3 -57.32 73.78 15.82
N LYS A 4 -56.47 74.56 15.26
CA LYS A 4 -55.36 74.00 14.43
C LYS A 4 -54.23 73.33 15.25
N ARG A 5 -54.03 73.74 16.53
CA ARG A 5 -53.01 73.19 17.43
C ARG A 5 -53.29 71.71 17.89
N GLY A 6 -54.56 71.38 18.08
CA GLY A 6 -54.96 70.04 18.51
C GLY A 6 -54.84 68.96 17.41
N GLN A 7 -55.08 69.37 16.19
CA GLN A 7 -54.96 68.43 15.01
C GLN A 7 -53.49 68.09 14.70
N HIS A 8 -52.56 69.07 14.83
CA HIS A 8 -51.13 68.84 14.62
C HIS A 8 -50.54 67.94 15.71
N LYS A 9 -50.93 68.04 16.96
CA LYS A 9 -50.49 67.21 18.06
C LYS A 9 -50.96 65.73 17.86
N ARG A 10 -52.21 65.49 17.42
CA ARG A 10 -52.74 64.16 17.11
C ARG A 10 -52.12 63.55 15.91
N LYS A 11 -51.73 64.35 14.89
CA LYS A 11 -51.08 63.86 13.69
C LYS A 11 -49.64 63.40 13.99
N ASN A 12 -48.90 64.15 14.79
CA ASN A 12 -47.55 63.79 15.24
C ASN A 12 -47.55 62.55 16.16
N GLN A 13 -48.56 62.44 17.03
CA GLN A 13 -48.69 61.30 17.91
C GLN A 13 -49.01 60.02 17.14
N ARG A 14 -49.86 60.08 16.11
CA ARG A 14 -50.15 58.94 15.20
C ARG A 14 -48.90 58.54 14.37
N SER A 15 -48.10 59.53 13.92
CA SER A 15 -46.88 59.29 13.19
C SER A 15 -45.82 58.61 14.07
N LEU A 16 -45.68 59.03 15.32
CA LEU A 16 -44.78 58.40 16.31
C LEU A 16 -45.18 56.96 16.62
N ILE A 17 -46.50 56.70 16.74
CA ILE A 17 -47.02 55.29 16.96
C ILE A 17 -46.75 54.43 15.74
N LEU A 18 -46.96 54.96 14.51
CA LEU A 18 -46.65 54.24 13.26
C LEU A 18 -45.17 53.88 13.13
N ILE A 19 -44.28 54.83 13.47
CA ILE A 19 -42.81 54.62 13.46
C ILE A 19 -42.44 53.55 14.49
N GLY A 20 -43.02 53.60 15.71
CA GLY A 20 -42.81 52.59 16.75
C GLY A 20 -43.24 51.18 16.31
N ILE A 21 -44.41 51.05 15.66
CA ILE A 21 -44.88 49.78 15.13
C ILE A 21 -43.94 49.27 14.03
N LEU A 22 -43.47 50.16 13.13
CA LEU A 22 -42.55 49.78 12.07
C LEU A 22 -41.20 49.30 12.60
N CYS A 23 -40.69 49.96 13.65
CA CYS A 23 -39.46 49.51 14.33
C CYS A 23 -39.63 48.13 14.98
N ILE A 24 -40.76 47.89 15.64
CA ILE A 24 -41.05 46.59 16.25
C ILE A 24 -41.14 45.48 15.19
N VAL A 25 -41.81 45.75 14.06
CA VAL A 25 -41.89 44.80 12.95
C VAL A 25 -40.52 44.51 12.37
N MET A 26 -39.67 45.51 12.18
CA MET A 26 -38.28 45.33 11.71
C MET A 26 -37.44 44.50 12.69
N ILE A 27 -37.57 44.75 13.99
CA ILE A 27 -36.86 43.99 15.03
C ILE A 27 -37.36 42.54 15.03
N CYS A 28 -38.69 42.31 14.98
CA CYS A 28 -39.26 40.96 14.93
C CYS A 28 -38.81 40.19 13.68
N THR A 29 -38.79 40.85 12.51
CA THR A 29 -38.32 40.20 11.26
C THR A 29 -36.82 39.91 11.31
N PHE A 30 -36.03 40.79 11.89
CA PHE A 30 -34.58 40.59 12.07
C PHE A 30 -34.29 39.46 13.05
N VAL A 31 -35.00 39.39 14.18
CA VAL A 31 -34.86 38.26 15.14
C VAL A 31 -35.32 36.95 14.52
N PHE A 32 -36.43 36.97 13.78
CA PHE A 32 -36.90 35.77 13.04
C PHE A 32 -35.87 35.31 12.01
N PHE A 33 -35.28 36.23 11.26
CA PHE A 33 -34.25 35.88 10.27
C PHE A 33 -32.99 35.31 10.92
N LEU A 34 -32.51 35.93 12.02
CA LEU A 34 -31.39 35.40 12.80
C LEU A 34 -31.67 34.00 13.38
N HIS A 35 -32.90 33.80 13.86
CA HIS A 35 -33.27 32.50 14.40
C HIS A 35 -33.36 31.39 13.33
N HIS A 36 -33.87 31.77 12.15
CA HIS A 36 -33.98 30.84 11.01
C HIS A 36 -32.58 30.48 10.45
N THR A 37 -31.70 31.46 10.27
CA THR A 37 -30.31 31.21 9.82
C THR A 37 -29.55 30.37 10.83
N ASN A 38 -29.72 30.60 12.14
CA ASN A 38 -29.08 29.79 13.16
C ASN A 38 -29.56 28.33 13.13
N LYS A 39 -30.85 28.06 12.85
CA LYS A 39 -31.36 26.71 12.70
C LYS A 39 -30.79 25.99 11.48
N GLU A 40 -30.67 26.68 10.35
CA GLU A 40 -30.07 26.10 9.14
C GLU A 40 -28.58 25.80 9.34
N VAL A 41 -27.83 26.69 9.98
CA VAL A 41 -26.43 26.49 10.34
C VAL A 41 -26.27 25.29 11.27
N GLN A 42 -27.10 25.18 12.31
CA GLN A 42 -27.08 24.04 13.23
C GLN A 42 -27.43 22.74 12.53
N ALA A 43 -28.42 22.75 11.63
CA ALA A 43 -28.77 21.58 10.82
C ALA A 43 -27.62 21.17 9.90
N GLY A 44 -26.95 22.13 9.27
CA GLY A 44 -25.75 21.91 8.45
C GLY A 44 -24.59 21.33 9.26
N GLN A 45 -24.32 21.88 10.44
CA GLN A 45 -23.29 21.34 11.33
C GLN A 45 -23.63 19.92 11.81
N ALA A 46 -24.87 19.67 12.19
CA ALA A 46 -25.33 18.33 12.59
C ALA A 46 -25.18 17.31 11.45
N TYR A 47 -25.47 17.74 10.21
CA TYR A 47 -25.26 16.90 9.02
C TYR A 47 -23.78 16.57 8.83
N VAL A 48 -22.88 17.54 8.88
CA VAL A 48 -21.43 17.33 8.76
C VAL A 48 -20.93 16.36 9.81
N VAL A 49 -21.26 16.62 11.09
CA VAL A 49 -20.88 15.73 12.21
C VAL A 49 -21.46 14.31 12.04
N ALA A 50 -22.67 14.18 11.51
CA ALA A 50 -23.26 12.88 11.21
C ALA A 50 -22.55 12.16 10.06
N GLN A 51 -22.05 12.89 9.05
CA GLN A 51 -21.23 12.33 7.97
C GLN A 51 -19.85 11.92 8.46
N GLU A 52 -19.20 12.73 9.30
CA GLU A 52 -17.90 12.42 9.89
C GLU A 52 -17.93 11.15 10.76
N LYS A 53 -19.07 10.90 11.43
CA LYS A 53 -19.28 9.69 12.24
C LYS A 53 -19.60 8.45 11.41
N LYS A 54 -19.90 8.58 10.13
CA LYS A 54 -20.13 7.42 9.26
C LYS A 54 -18.80 6.68 9.07
N SER A 55 -18.79 5.41 9.47
CA SER A 55 -17.66 4.53 9.23
C SER A 55 -17.43 4.35 7.71
N THR A 56 -16.25 4.70 7.24
CA THR A 56 -15.81 4.41 5.86
C THR A 56 -15.41 2.96 5.68
N SER A 57 -15.40 2.17 6.75
CA SER A 57 -14.94 0.77 6.74
C SER A 57 -15.72 -0.11 5.76
N ALA A 58 -17.02 0.12 5.58
CA ALA A 58 -17.84 -0.62 4.62
C ALA A 58 -17.57 -0.23 3.15
N LEU A 59 -17.13 1.02 2.91
CA LEU A 59 -16.80 1.52 1.56
C LEU A 59 -15.40 1.12 1.11
N LYS A 60 -14.48 0.97 2.06
CA LYS A 60 -13.08 0.70 1.80
C LYS A 60 -12.87 -0.55 0.91
N PRO A 61 -13.46 -1.73 1.19
CA PRO A 61 -13.30 -2.91 0.34
C PRO A 61 -13.84 -2.73 -1.07
N THR A 62 -14.94 -1.98 -1.22
CA THR A 62 -15.56 -1.72 -2.52
C THR A 62 -14.71 -0.77 -3.36
N LEU A 63 -14.18 0.29 -2.75
CA LEU A 63 -13.26 1.23 -3.40
C LEU A 63 -11.96 0.55 -3.79
N GLU A 64 -11.43 -0.30 -2.93
CA GLU A 64 -10.20 -1.04 -3.22
C GLU A 64 -10.39 -2.00 -4.41
N LYS A 65 -11.49 -2.77 -4.41
CA LYS A 65 -11.84 -3.64 -5.55
C LYS A 65 -11.99 -2.85 -6.85
N LYS A 66 -12.63 -1.69 -6.80
CA LYS A 66 -12.79 -0.82 -7.96
C LYS A 66 -11.43 -0.30 -8.44
N ARG A 67 -10.57 0.18 -7.54
CA ARG A 67 -9.22 0.64 -7.84
C ARG A 67 -8.38 -0.46 -8.49
N GLN A 68 -8.41 -1.68 -7.94
CA GLN A 68 -7.70 -2.83 -8.51
C GLN A 68 -8.19 -3.16 -9.92
N ALA A 69 -9.52 -3.12 -10.14
CA ALA A 69 -10.08 -3.36 -11.47
C ALA A 69 -9.65 -2.28 -12.49
N GLU A 70 -9.71 -1.00 -12.10
CA GLU A 70 -9.27 0.13 -12.94
C GLU A 70 -7.78 0.05 -13.28
N MET A 71 -6.95 -0.34 -12.30
CA MET A 71 -5.52 -0.52 -12.50
C MET A 71 -5.21 -1.69 -13.42
N SER A 72 -5.87 -2.84 -13.22
CA SER A 72 -5.71 -4.01 -14.09
C SER A 72 -6.13 -3.69 -15.53
N GLN A 73 -7.20 -2.93 -15.70
CA GLN A 73 -7.63 -2.46 -17.01
C GLN A 73 -6.61 -1.50 -17.63
N ALA A 74 -6.12 -0.52 -16.87
CA ALA A 74 -5.12 0.44 -17.36
C ALA A 74 -3.80 -0.25 -17.76
N MET A 75 -3.40 -1.32 -17.06
CA MET A 75 -2.27 -2.16 -17.45
C MET A 75 -2.54 -2.96 -18.73
N ALA A 76 -3.70 -3.60 -18.83
CA ALA A 76 -4.10 -4.32 -20.03
C ALA A 76 -4.16 -3.42 -21.28
N GLU A 77 -4.53 -2.15 -21.10
CA GLU A 77 -4.56 -1.12 -22.13
C GLU A 77 -3.21 -0.45 -22.39
N GLY A 78 -2.14 -0.86 -21.68
CA GLY A 78 -0.80 -0.26 -21.77
C GLY A 78 -0.69 1.18 -21.24
N LYS A 79 -1.71 1.65 -20.53
CA LYS A 79 -1.76 3.00 -19.95
C LYS A 79 -1.02 3.13 -18.62
N LEU A 80 -0.80 2.00 -17.94
CA LEU A 80 -0.09 1.93 -16.67
C LEU A 80 0.97 0.85 -16.73
N ASN A 81 2.18 1.20 -16.35
CA ASN A 81 3.28 0.26 -16.19
C ASN A 81 3.33 -0.24 -14.74
N VAL A 82 3.24 -1.56 -14.52
CA VAL A 82 3.29 -2.17 -13.19
C VAL A 82 4.54 -1.76 -12.39
N TYR A 83 5.64 -1.53 -13.07
CA TYR A 83 6.90 -1.17 -12.42
C TYR A 83 6.90 0.23 -11.81
N SER A 84 6.09 1.16 -12.35
CA SER A 84 5.90 2.49 -11.76
C SER A 84 5.18 2.48 -10.41
N MET A 85 4.65 1.31 -10.02
CA MET A 85 3.97 1.12 -8.74
C MET A 85 4.90 0.68 -7.61
N PHE A 86 6.13 0.33 -7.94
CA PHE A 86 7.19 0.18 -6.95
C PHE A 86 7.63 1.56 -6.50
N ASP A 87 7.08 2.03 -5.40
CA ASP A 87 7.33 3.35 -4.84
C ASP A 87 8.18 3.23 -3.58
N ASP A 88 9.23 4.05 -3.48
CA ASP A 88 10.18 4.16 -2.36
C ASP A 88 10.58 2.78 -1.76
N TYR A 89 11.19 1.97 -2.58
CA TYR A 89 11.52 0.57 -2.29
C TYR A 89 13.01 0.28 -2.42
N VAL A 90 13.40 -0.88 -1.89
CA VAL A 90 14.54 -1.68 -2.34
C VAL A 90 14.08 -3.12 -2.54
N PHE A 91 14.67 -3.82 -3.51
CA PHE A 91 14.40 -5.23 -3.76
C PHE A 91 15.70 -6.02 -3.65
N LEU A 92 15.83 -6.80 -2.58
CA LEU A 92 16.99 -7.67 -2.32
C LEU A 92 16.68 -9.10 -2.77
N GLY A 93 17.68 -9.76 -3.35
CA GLY A 93 17.50 -11.13 -3.76
C GLY A 93 18.72 -11.75 -4.43
N ASP A 94 18.51 -12.93 -4.98
CA ASP A 94 19.51 -13.65 -5.77
C ASP A 94 19.48 -13.22 -7.26
N SER A 95 20.15 -13.99 -8.12
CA SER A 95 20.20 -13.77 -9.57
C SER A 95 18.82 -13.65 -10.23
N ARG A 96 17.78 -14.22 -9.65
CA ARG A 96 16.41 -14.07 -10.17
C ARG A 96 15.88 -12.66 -9.98
N VAL A 97 16.23 -12.00 -8.86
CA VAL A 97 15.86 -10.59 -8.60
C VAL A 97 16.68 -9.66 -9.50
N MET A 98 17.95 -9.96 -9.75
CA MET A 98 18.79 -9.17 -10.68
C MET A 98 18.13 -8.98 -12.05
N GLY A 99 17.37 -9.94 -12.53
CA GLY A 99 16.68 -9.82 -13.81
C GLY A 99 15.71 -8.65 -13.91
N PHE A 100 15.20 -8.09 -12.80
CA PHE A 100 14.42 -6.85 -12.84
C PHE A 100 15.24 -5.66 -13.32
N GLU A 101 16.50 -5.60 -12.93
CA GLU A 101 17.46 -4.58 -13.39
C GLU A 101 17.98 -4.93 -14.78
N GLU A 102 18.48 -6.13 -14.98
CA GLU A 102 19.12 -6.58 -16.24
C GLU A 102 18.21 -6.42 -17.45
N TYR A 103 16.89 -6.59 -17.27
CA TYR A 103 15.90 -6.37 -18.32
C TYR A 103 15.35 -4.93 -18.34
N GLY A 104 15.89 -4.02 -17.50
CA GLY A 104 15.50 -2.62 -17.48
C GLY A 104 14.11 -2.33 -16.95
N TYR A 105 13.57 -3.21 -16.09
CA TYR A 105 12.24 -3.06 -15.52
C TYR A 105 12.20 -2.20 -14.27
N LEU A 106 13.21 -2.31 -13.41
CA LEU A 106 13.34 -1.56 -12.18
C LEU A 106 14.68 -0.82 -12.13
N ASP A 107 14.76 0.22 -11.31
CA ASP A 107 15.97 1.05 -11.15
C ASP A 107 17.11 0.23 -10.53
N ALA A 108 18.26 0.19 -11.21
CA ALA A 108 19.47 -0.50 -10.78
C ALA A 108 19.90 -0.13 -9.36
N ASN A 109 19.73 1.14 -8.96
CA ASN A 109 20.09 1.56 -7.60
C ASN A 109 19.14 1.02 -6.52
N ARG A 110 18.02 0.42 -6.91
CA ARG A 110 16.99 -0.09 -6.02
C ARG A 110 16.85 -1.61 -6.05
N VAL A 111 17.48 -2.27 -7.01
CA VAL A 111 17.58 -3.72 -7.10
C VAL A 111 18.95 -4.14 -6.55
N LEU A 112 18.93 -4.63 -5.31
CA LEU A 112 20.13 -5.07 -4.59
C LEU A 112 20.22 -6.60 -4.68
N GLY A 113 20.50 -7.07 -5.89
CA GLY A 113 20.55 -8.49 -6.25
C GLY A 113 21.98 -9.00 -6.36
N ASP A 114 22.19 -10.26 -6.00
CA ASP A 114 23.50 -10.92 -6.05
C ASP A 114 23.43 -12.23 -6.83
N SER A 115 24.30 -12.39 -7.82
CA SER A 115 24.46 -13.69 -8.49
C SER A 115 24.93 -14.75 -7.50
N GLY A 116 24.16 -15.84 -7.38
CA GLY A 116 24.43 -16.88 -6.38
C GLY A 116 24.19 -16.46 -4.94
N GLY A 117 23.54 -15.32 -4.71
CA GLY A 117 23.32 -14.73 -3.40
C GLY A 117 22.36 -15.56 -2.52
N THR A 118 22.68 -15.58 -1.22
CA THR A 118 21.81 -16.07 -0.16
C THR A 118 21.31 -14.90 0.67
N ILE A 119 20.38 -15.16 1.59
CA ILE A 119 19.90 -14.14 2.52
C ILE A 119 21.02 -13.44 3.30
N LYS A 120 22.15 -14.07 3.51
CA LYS A 120 23.32 -13.49 4.19
C LYS A 120 23.99 -12.34 3.42
N ARG A 121 23.69 -12.20 2.11
CA ARG A 121 24.18 -11.07 1.30
C ARG A 121 23.54 -9.74 1.69
N VAL A 122 22.49 -9.76 2.50
CA VAL A 122 21.91 -8.54 3.10
C VAL A 122 22.99 -7.68 3.78
N ASP A 123 23.99 -8.30 4.40
CA ASP A 123 25.09 -7.56 5.06
C ASP A 123 25.88 -6.65 4.10
N ASP A 124 26.00 -7.04 2.85
CA ASP A 124 26.75 -6.26 1.84
C ASP A 124 25.98 -5.02 1.39
N HIS A 125 24.65 -5.01 1.56
CA HIS A 125 23.75 -3.93 1.10
C HIS A 125 23.28 -2.99 2.21
N LEU A 126 23.72 -3.15 3.46
CA LEU A 126 23.24 -2.33 4.58
C LEU A 126 23.53 -0.83 4.38
N ASN A 127 24.66 -0.47 3.76
CA ASN A 127 25.02 0.91 3.47
C ASN A 127 24.12 1.52 2.39
N ASP A 128 23.74 0.74 1.39
CA ASP A 128 22.84 1.18 0.32
C ASP A 128 21.43 1.41 0.90
N ILE A 129 20.93 0.48 1.73
CA ILE A 129 19.66 0.60 2.43
C ILE A 129 19.65 1.85 3.33
N GLN A 130 20.76 2.10 4.04
CA GLN A 130 20.88 3.31 4.87
C GLN A 130 20.82 4.60 4.07
N SER A 131 21.44 4.60 2.90
CA SER A 131 21.47 5.76 2.00
C SER A 131 20.12 6.01 1.34
N LEU A 132 19.46 4.95 0.88
CA LEU A 132 18.19 4.99 0.19
C LEU A 132 16.99 5.24 1.10
N LYS A 133 17.07 4.81 2.38
CA LYS A 133 16.02 4.93 3.39
C LYS A 133 14.63 4.48 2.90
N PRO A 134 14.52 3.29 2.32
CA PRO A 134 13.27 2.84 1.71
C PRO A 134 12.17 2.68 2.75
N THR A 135 10.93 2.93 2.35
CA THR A 135 9.73 2.63 3.16
C THR A 135 9.23 1.21 2.93
N ARG A 136 9.64 0.56 1.84
CA ARG A 136 9.31 -0.83 1.49
C ARG A 136 10.58 -1.61 1.17
N VAL A 137 10.70 -2.78 1.78
CA VAL A 137 11.81 -3.70 1.54
C VAL A 137 11.25 -5.03 1.06
N TYR A 138 11.49 -5.35 -0.20
CA TYR A 138 11.16 -6.64 -0.80
C TYR A 138 12.36 -7.56 -0.72
N LEU A 139 12.12 -8.84 -0.38
CA LEU A 139 13.17 -9.85 -0.31
C LEU A 139 12.72 -11.12 -1.04
N SER A 140 13.58 -11.66 -1.90
CA SER A 140 13.38 -12.92 -2.59
C SER A 140 14.69 -13.71 -2.68
N TYR A 141 14.97 -14.48 -1.65
CA TYR A 141 16.08 -15.42 -1.53
C TYR A 141 15.58 -16.84 -1.32
N GLY A 142 16.41 -17.83 -1.55
CA GLY A 142 16.13 -19.20 -1.16
C GLY A 142 16.69 -20.28 -2.05
N MET A 143 16.84 -20.08 -3.35
CA MET A 143 17.40 -21.10 -4.24
C MET A 143 18.84 -21.44 -3.86
N ASN A 144 19.67 -20.44 -3.67
CA ASN A 144 21.06 -20.63 -3.25
C ASN A 144 21.15 -21.03 -1.77
N ASP A 145 20.25 -20.53 -0.92
CA ASP A 145 20.16 -20.92 0.49
C ASP A 145 19.91 -22.42 0.64
N MET A 146 19.01 -23.01 -0.19
CA MET A 146 18.81 -24.46 -0.25
C MET A 146 20.07 -25.18 -0.75
N GLY A 147 20.71 -24.65 -1.79
CA GLY A 147 21.93 -25.21 -2.37
C GLY A 147 23.07 -25.29 -1.35
N LEU A 148 23.21 -24.24 -0.53
CA LEU A 148 24.21 -24.14 0.54
C LEU A 148 23.74 -24.71 1.89
N LYS A 149 22.55 -25.30 1.94
CA LYS A 149 21.98 -25.93 3.15
C LYS A 149 21.88 -25.03 4.35
N ILE A 150 21.52 -23.76 4.15
CA ILE A 150 21.38 -22.76 5.24
C ILE A 150 20.39 -23.25 6.33
N ASN A 151 19.47 -24.14 5.99
CA ASN A 151 18.55 -24.74 6.95
C ASN A 151 19.23 -25.64 8.01
N ASP A 152 20.45 -26.08 7.76
CA ASP A 152 21.24 -26.90 8.69
C ASP A 152 21.96 -26.04 9.76
N GLU A 153 21.90 -24.73 9.64
CA GLU A 153 22.44 -23.81 10.65
C GLU A 153 21.55 -23.74 11.89
N GLU A 154 22.10 -23.28 13.00
CA GLU A 154 21.40 -23.19 14.29
C GLU A 154 20.12 -22.35 14.18
N GLY A 155 19.00 -22.96 14.50
CA GLY A 155 17.67 -22.38 14.41
C GLY A 155 17.00 -22.44 13.04
N GLY A 156 17.69 -23.04 12.05
CA GLY A 156 17.15 -23.27 10.71
C GLY A 156 17.04 -22.02 9.84
N TYR A 157 16.60 -22.22 8.61
CA TYR A 157 16.51 -21.14 7.59
C TYR A 157 15.72 -19.92 8.06
N ALA A 158 14.56 -20.12 8.68
CA ALA A 158 13.75 -19.02 9.17
C ALA A 158 14.48 -18.13 10.20
N LYS A 159 15.32 -18.74 11.05
CA LYS A 159 16.09 -17.98 12.05
C LYS A 159 17.18 -17.15 11.41
N VAL A 160 17.91 -17.70 10.46
CA VAL A 160 18.92 -16.97 9.68
C VAL A 160 18.26 -15.81 8.95
N TYR A 161 17.19 -16.07 8.23
CA TYR A 161 16.43 -15.05 7.49
C TYR A 161 15.92 -13.93 8.41
N GLU A 162 15.31 -14.28 9.54
CA GLU A 162 14.83 -13.32 10.54
C GLU A 162 15.95 -12.43 11.06
N THR A 163 17.14 -13.01 11.27
CA THR A 163 18.31 -12.26 11.74
C THR A 163 18.74 -11.20 10.73
N GLU A 164 18.82 -11.56 9.46
CA GLU A 164 19.22 -10.63 8.40
C GLU A 164 18.19 -9.50 8.21
N VAL A 165 16.89 -9.82 8.21
CA VAL A 165 15.85 -8.79 8.13
C VAL A 165 15.87 -7.83 9.34
N LYS A 166 16.22 -8.32 10.53
CA LYS A 166 16.37 -7.46 11.71
C LYS A 166 17.53 -6.48 11.60
N LYS A 167 18.60 -6.81 10.88
CA LYS A 167 19.68 -5.86 10.58
C LYS A 167 19.16 -4.71 9.71
N ILE A 168 18.34 -5.02 8.70
CA ILE A 168 17.66 -3.99 7.87
C ILE A 168 16.81 -3.08 8.75
N LEU A 169 15.96 -3.66 9.61
CA LEU A 169 15.07 -2.90 10.48
C LEU A 169 15.81 -2.09 11.57
N ALA A 170 17.04 -2.47 11.92
CA ALA A 170 17.88 -1.64 12.79
C ALA A 170 18.31 -0.33 12.11
N ILE A 171 18.39 -0.31 10.79
CA ILE A 171 18.77 0.86 9.98
C ILE A 171 17.54 1.65 9.55
N VAL A 172 16.48 0.96 9.09
CA VAL A 172 15.23 1.55 8.60
C VAL A 172 14.03 1.01 9.40
N PRO A 173 13.85 1.43 10.67
CA PRO A 173 12.93 0.79 11.62
C PRO A 173 11.45 0.89 11.22
N ASN A 174 11.10 1.82 10.35
CA ASN A 174 9.73 2.05 9.88
C ASN A 174 9.44 1.39 8.52
N ALA A 175 10.42 0.72 7.92
CA ALA A 175 10.23 0.05 6.65
C ALA A 175 9.28 -1.14 6.79
N LYS A 176 8.39 -1.29 5.82
CA LYS A 176 7.52 -2.47 5.69
C LYS A 176 8.29 -3.57 4.99
N ILE A 177 8.25 -4.77 5.56
CA ILE A 177 8.96 -5.95 5.05
C ILE A 177 8.01 -6.85 4.27
N TYR A 178 8.42 -7.18 3.05
CA TYR A 178 7.71 -8.05 2.12
C TYR A 178 8.63 -9.19 1.71
N VAL A 179 8.26 -10.42 2.06
CA VAL A 179 9.04 -11.62 1.77
C VAL A 179 8.34 -12.45 0.71
N CYS A 180 8.93 -12.53 -0.47
CA CYS A 180 8.44 -13.40 -1.55
C CYS A 180 8.74 -14.87 -1.21
N SER A 181 7.79 -15.74 -1.52
CA SER A 181 8.07 -17.17 -1.50
C SER A 181 9.08 -17.55 -2.58
N ILE A 182 9.82 -18.60 -2.32
CA ILE A 182 10.72 -19.21 -3.30
C ILE A 182 9.85 -19.82 -4.42
N ILE A 183 10.11 -19.43 -5.65
CA ILE A 183 9.51 -20.06 -6.84
C ILE A 183 10.34 -21.29 -7.17
N PRO A 184 9.76 -22.49 -7.35
CA PRO A 184 10.51 -23.71 -7.65
C PRO A 184 11.32 -23.57 -8.95
N CYS A 185 12.26 -24.45 -9.18
CA CYS A 185 12.89 -24.66 -10.48
C CYS A 185 12.19 -25.81 -11.24
N THR A 186 12.58 -26.05 -12.49
CA THR A 186 12.01 -27.16 -13.27
C THR A 186 12.45 -28.53 -12.73
N PRO A 187 11.70 -29.60 -13.01
CA PRO A 187 12.10 -30.95 -12.65
C PRO A 187 13.48 -31.35 -13.19
N GLU A 188 13.86 -30.86 -14.37
CA GLU A 188 15.16 -31.11 -14.99
C GLU A 188 16.29 -30.44 -14.21
N ALA A 189 16.04 -29.22 -13.72
CA ALA A 189 17.01 -28.49 -12.90
C ALA A 189 17.23 -29.18 -11.54
N LEU A 190 16.24 -29.87 -10.98
CA LEU A 190 16.39 -30.66 -9.75
C LEU A 190 17.42 -31.79 -9.87
N GLN A 191 17.71 -32.25 -11.08
CA GLN A 191 18.75 -33.27 -11.31
C GLN A 191 20.15 -32.70 -11.02
N LYS A 192 20.33 -31.35 -11.10
CA LYS A 192 21.61 -30.69 -10.81
C LYS A 192 21.82 -30.50 -9.30
N SER A 193 20.73 -30.34 -8.54
CA SER A 193 20.78 -30.21 -7.08
C SER A 193 19.45 -30.66 -6.45
N SER A 194 19.46 -31.80 -5.78
CA SER A 194 18.29 -32.33 -5.05
C SER A 194 17.85 -31.40 -3.91
N SER A 195 18.75 -30.57 -3.40
CA SER A 195 18.43 -29.59 -2.35
C SER A 195 17.33 -28.61 -2.76
N TRP A 196 17.24 -28.27 -4.05
CA TRP A 196 16.20 -27.37 -4.58
C TRP A 196 14.78 -27.98 -4.51
N GLY A 197 14.65 -29.27 -4.25
CA GLY A 197 13.36 -29.90 -3.96
C GLY A 197 12.75 -29.52 -2.61
N GLN A 198 13.47 -28.81 -1.74
CA GLN A 198 13.01 -28.40 -0.41
C GLN A 198 12.19 -27.12 -0.39
N VAL A 199 11.82 -26.55 -1.55
CA VAL A 199 11.05 -25.30 -1.68
C VAL A 199 9.83 -25.26 -0.75
N GLY A 200 9.06 -26.34 -0.66
CA GLY A 200 7.89 -26.44 0.20
C GLY A 200 8.22 -26.20 1.69
N THR A 201 9.28 -26.86 2.17
CA THR A 201 9.74 -26.73 3.56
C THR A 201 10.23 -25.32 3.88
N TYR A 202 11.05 -24.75 2.99
CA TYR A 202 11.57 -23.40 3.15
C TYR A 202 10.45 -22.36 3.12
N ASN A 203 9.49 -22.47 2.20
CA ASN A 203 8.35 -21.57 2.11
C ASN A 203 7.42 -21.66 3.32
N GLN A 204 7.24 -22.83 3.91
CA GLN A 204 6.49 -22.96 5.17
C GLN A 204 7.20 -22.20 6.31
N GLN A 205 8.53 -22.27 6.39
CA GLN A 205 9.32 -21.54 7.38
C GLN A 205 9.22 -20.02 7.16
N LEU A 206 9.37 -19.54 5.92
CA LEU A 206 9.21 -18.12 5.59
C LEU A 206 7.83 -17.61 5.97
N LYS A 207 6.77 -18.36 5.63
CA LYS A 207 5.39 -18.00 5.97
C LYS A 207 5.16 -17.91 7.48
N ALA A 208 5.68 -18.87 8.24
CA ALA A 208 5.57 -18.87 9.71
C ALA A 208 6.35 -17.71 10.34
N MET A 209 7.57 -17.44 9.86
CA MET A 209 8.41 -16.32 10.27
C MET A 209 7.73 -14.98 10.01
N CYS A 210 7.18 -14.77 8.82
CA CYS A 210 6.46 -13.55 8.47
C CYS A 210 5.25 -13.35 9.40
N LYS A 211 4.46 -14.40 9.64
CA LYS A 211 3.32 -14.33 10.58
C LYS A 211 3.76 -13.93 11.99
N LYS A 212 4.83 -14.53 12.50
CA LYS A 212 5.39 -14.23 13.84
C LYS A 212 5.82 -12.77 13.97
N ASN A 213 6.48 -12.23 12.95
CA ASN A 213 7.06 -10.90 12.97
C ASN A 213 6.11 -9.82 12.42
N LYS A 214 4.89 -10.17 11.99
CA LYS A 214 3.92 -9.29 11.34
C LYS A 214 4.47 -8.67 10.03
N TRP A 215 5.30 -9.43 9.32
CA TRP A 215 5.78 -9.11 7.98
C TRP A 215 4.83 -9.67 6.93
N THR A 216 4.85 -9.10 5.75
CA THR A 216 3.99 -9.57 4.65
C THR A 216 4.68 -10.72 3.91
N TYR A 217 4.03 -11.89 3.87
CA TYR A 217 4.45 -13.01 3.02
C TYR A 217 3.70 -12.95 1.68
N ILE A 218 4.46 -12.86 0.58
CA ILE A 218 3.93 -12.85 -0.78
C ILE A 218 4.07 -14.25 -1.38
N ASN A 219 2.95 -14.90 -1.66
CA ASN A 219 2.96 -16.22 -2.25
C ASN A 219 3.10 -16.17 -3.78
N CYS A 220 4.31 -16.38 -4.27
CA CYS A 220 4.66 -16.44 -5.69
C CYS A 220 4.70 -17.88 -6.25
N THR A 221 4.46 -18.92 -5.42
CA THR A 221 4.58 -20.34 -5.89
C THR A 221 3.62 -20.66 -7.03
N LYS A 222 2.41 -20.08 -7.02
CA LYS A 222 1.42 -20.29 -8.06
C LYS A 222 1.84 -19.82 -9.44
N LEU A 223 2.85 -18.96 -9.53
CA LEU A 223 3.38 -18.49 -10.81
C LEU A 223 4.10 -19.60 -11.59
N ALA A 224 4.56 -20.63 -10.89
CA ALA A 224 5.17 -21.82 -11.47
C ALA A 224 4.24 -23.06 -11.41
N ASP A 225 3.01 -22.91 -10.87
CA ASP A 225 2.03 -24.00 -10.84
C ASP A 225 1.62 -24.39 -12.28
N ASN A 226 1.34 -25.65 -12.49
CA ASN A 226 0.94 -26.29 -13.75
C ASN A 226 2.08 -26.69 -14.70
N GLY A 227 3.31 -26.84 -14.19
CA GLY A 227 4.44 -27.28 -15.02
C GLY A 227 4.74 -26.32 -16.16
N ASN A 228 4.48 -25.02 -15.95
CA ASN A 228 4.72 -24.00 -16.94
C ASN A 228 6.24 -23.79 -17.12
N ALA A 229 6.85 -24.65 -17.93
CA ALA A 229 8.25 -24.52 -18.34
C ALA A 229 8.52 -23.23 -19.11
N ASP A 230 7.48 -22.60 -19.64
CA ASP A 230 7.55 -21.39 -20.49
C ASP A 230 7.96 -20.14 -19.73
N ILE A 231 8.12 -20.19 -18.40
CA ILE A 231 8.62 -19.07 -17.60
C ILE A 231 10.14 -19.09 -17.38
N TYR A 232 10.79 -20.23 -17.67
CA TYR A 232 12.21 -20.42 -17.38
C TYR A 232 13.08 -20.29 -18.62
N GLN A 233 14.31 -19.86 -18.40
CA GLN A 233 15.39 -20.02 -19.35
C GLN A 233 15.75 -21.50 -19.51
N SER A 234 16.64 -21.82 -20.46
CA SER A 234 17.05 -23.21 -20.76
C SER A 234 17.70 -23.96 -19.59
N ASP A 235 18.16 -23.24 -18.57
CA ASP A 235 18.74 -23.84 -17.37
C ASP A 235 17.69 -24.38 -16.37
N GLY A 236 16.42 -23.99 -16.54
CA GLY A 236 15.30 -24.36 -15.69
C GLY A 236 15.27 -23.69 -14.33
N ILE A 237 16.09 -22.63 -14.14
CA ILE A 237 16.27 -21.90 -12.88
C ILE A 237 15.92 -20.43 -13.04
N HIS A 238 16.60 -19.76 -13.98
CA HIS A 238 16.39 -18.33 -14.26
C HIS A 238 15.13 -18.11 -15.08
N PHE A 239 14.56 -16.91 -14.96
CA PHE A 239 13.30 -16.59 -15.61
C PHE A 239 13.50 -15.90 -16.96
N LEU A 240 12.59 -16.16 -17.88
CA LEU A 240 12.46 -15.41 -19.11
C LEU A 240 11.99 -13.98 -18.83
N THR A 241 12.34 -13.06 -19.69
CA THR A 241 11.93 -11.64 -19.63
C THR A 241 10.41 -11.49 -19.48
N SER A 242 9.63 -12.32 -20.19
CA SER A 242 8.16 -12.31 -20.16
C SER A 242 7.55 -12.66 -18.80
N PHE A 243 8.31 -13.25 -17.90
CA PHE A 243 7.83 -13.61 -16.56
C PHE A 243 7.79 -12.42 -15.59
N TYR A 244 8.71 -11.48 -15.71
CA TYR A 244 8.87 -10.38 -14.76
C TYR A 244 7.64 -9.49 -14.61
N PRO A 245 6.88 -9.15 -15.67
CA PRO A 245 5.64 -8.39 -15.51
C PRO A 245 4.61 -9.09 -14.62
N VAL A 246 4.48 -10.42 -14.76
CA VAL A 246 3.54 -11.22 -13.98
C VAL A 246 3.98 -11.34 -12.52
N TRP A 247 5.29 -11.48 -12.29
CA TRP A 247 5.86 -11.50 -10.95
C TRP A 247 5.71 -10.14 -10.26
N ALA A 248 6.05 -9.06 -10.96
CA ALA A 248 5.85 -7.70 -10.47
C ALA A 248 4.39 -7.43 -10.08
N GLN A 249 3.42 -7.85 -10.93
CA GLN A 249 2.00 -7.71 -10.65
C GLN A 249 1.60 -8.44 -9.37
N THR A 250 2.07 -9.67 -9.19
CA THR A 250 1.79 -10.46 -7.98
C THR A 250 2.33 -9.77 -6.72
N ILE A 251 3.52 -9.18 -6.81
CA ILE A 251 4.13 -8.44 -5.69
C ILE A 251 3.31 -7.19 -5.38
N ILE A 252 2.95 -6.41 -6.38
CA ILE A 252 2.19 -5.16 -6.20
C ILE A 252 0.79 -5.44 -5.64
N ASP A 253 0.07 -6.42 -6.16
CA ASP A 253 -1.26 -6.80 -5.66
C ASP A 253 -1.21 -7.20 -4.16
N ALA A 254 -0.20 -7.99 -3.79
CA ALA A 254 -0.01 -8.38 -2.40
C ALA A 254 0.36 -7.20 -1.48
N THR A 255 1.19 -6.28 -1.98
CA THR A 255 1.58 -5.06 -1.28
C THR A 255 0.38 -4.18 -1.00
N GLN A 256 -0.43 -3.90 -2.01
CA GLN A 256 -1.63 -3.07 -1.88
C GLN A 256 -2.65 -3.68 -0.91
N LYS A 257 -2.83 -5.00 -1.00
CA LYS A 257 -3.71 -5.72 -0.07
C LYS A 257 -3.23 -5.64 1.38
N ALA A 258 -1.92 -5.64 1.60
CA ALA A 258 -1.35 -5.55 2.95
C ALA A 258 -1.42 -4.12 3.51
N GLU A 259 -1.48 -3.11 2.64
CA GLU A 259 -1.53 -1.69 3.01
C GLU A 259 -2.95 -1.10 3.06
N SER A 260 -3.95 -1.82 2.55
CA SER A 260 -5.37 -1.47 2.60
C SER A 260 -5.98 -1.80 3.97
#